data_21f76cb21171df1a12042f291cb781bc
#
_entry.id   21f76cb21171df1a12042f291cb781bc
#
_cell.length_a   1.000
_cell.length_b   1.000
_cell.length_c   1.000
_cell.angle_alpha   90.00
_cell.angle_beta   90.00
_cell.angle_gamma   90.00
#
_symmetry.space_group_name_H-M   'P 1'
#
loop_
_entity.id
_entity.type
_entity.pdbx_description
1 polymer ?
#
loop_
_entity_poly.entity_id
_entity_poly.type
_entity_poly.pdbx_seq_one_letter_code
_entity_poly.pdbx_strand_id
1 'polypeptide(L)'
;MAETITIEVARYRPEQEAEPTLQSYEVPFNKDWVVLDALNYIKDHVDGSLSFRWSCRMGVCGSCGMTVNGEPKLTCATFLSHYHPGPIRVEPLRNFPVVRDLVIEMTDFMEKLQSVKPWIVREDDPAPAEGEFLQTPEQLDKYKQFSMCINCMICYAACPVYGLDPQFVGPAAIALAQRYNLDSRDQGEQERMDVLSQHEGIWGCTFVGECTEVCPKNVDPAGAIQQYKLAATQEWFKSFLMPWSKP
;
A
#
# COMPACT_ATOMS: atom_id res chain seq x y z
N MET A 1 -16.91 -18.90 -32.79
CA MET A 1 -16.27 -17.59 -32.57
C MET A 1 -15.50 -17.73 -31.28
N ALA A 2 -14.28 -17.19 -31.19
CA ALA A 2 -13.60 -17.16 -29.89
C ALA A 2 -14.43 -16.33 -28.90
N GLU A 3 -14.55 -16.80 -27.67
CA GLU A 3 -15.23 -16.09 -26.60
C GLU A 3 -14.44 -14.83 -26.25
N THR A 4 -15.10 -13.69 -26.05
CA THR A 4 -14.47 -12.41 -25.68
C THR A 4 -15.02 -11.91 -24.36
N ILE A 5 -14.26 -11.01 -23.72
CA ILE A 5 -14.69 -10.26 -22.54
C ILE A 5 -14.40 -8.77 -22.76
N THR A 6 -15.31 -7.93 -22.33
CA THR A 6 -15.16 -6.48 -22.43
C THR A 6 -14.34 -5.96 -21.25
N ILE A 7 -13.29 -5.21 -21.54
CA ILE A 7 -12.48 -4.48 -20.54
C ILE A 7 -12.73 -2.98 -20.75
N GLU A 8 -13.28 -2.33 -19.74
CA GLU A 8 -13.47 -0.87 -19.70
C GLU A 8 -12.32 -0.23 -18.96
N VAL A 9 -11.48 0.54 -19.64
CA VAL A 9 -10.27 1.13 -19.07
C VAL A 9 -10.42 2.63 -18.97
N ALA A 10 -10.08 3.18 -17.80
CA ALA A 10 -9.98 4.62 -17.65
C ALA A 10 -8.79 5.15 -18.46
N ARG A 11 -9.08 6.11 -19.35
CA ARG A 11 -8.11 6.79 -20.22
C ARG A 11 -8.03 8.24 -19.79
N TYR A 12 -6.81 8.74 -19.66
CA TYR A 12 -6.53 10.12 -19.34
C TYR A 12 -5.20 10.56 -19.92
N ARG A 13 -5.25 11.62 -20.73
CA ARG A 13 -4.08 12.28 -21.33
C ARG A 13 -4.12 13.75 -20.94
N PRO A 14 -3.36 14.17 -19.92
CA PRO A 14 -3.47 15.53 -19.35
C PRO A 14 -3.23 16.65 -20.36
N GLU A 15 -2.48 16.37 -21.45
CA GLU A 15 -2.22 17.30 -22.55
C GLU A 15 -3.39 17.47 -23.53
N GLN A 16 -4.42 16.60 -23.47
CA GLN A 16 -5.52 16.55 -24.44
C GLN A 16 -6.90 16.53 -23.79
N GLU A 17 -7.01 16.05 -22.55
CA GLU A 17 -8.27 15.74 -21.87
C GLU A 17 -8.34 16.46 -20.53
N ALA A 18 -9.49 17.07 -20.22
CA ALA A 18 -9.72 17.73 -18.94
C ALA A 18 -10.04 16.72 -17.82
N GLU A 19 -10.70 15.60 -18.16
CA GLU A 19 -11.14 14.57 -17.23
C GLU A 19 -10.93 13.17 -17.82
N PRO A 20 -10.73 12.14 -16.97
CA PRO A 20 -10.68 10.75 -17.43
C PRO A 20 -11.96 10.30 -18.10
N THR A 21 -11.84 9.51 -19.16
CA THR A 21 -12.94 8.87 -19.88
C THR A 21 -12.80 7.35 -19.81
N LEU A 22 -13.92 6.60 -19.99
CA LEU A 22 -13.87 5.15 -20.09
C LEU A 22 -13.84 4.74 -21.56
N GLN A 23 -12.91 3.86 -21.91
CA GLN A 23 -12.82 3.25 -23.23
C GLN A 23 -12.96 1.73 -23.11
N SER A 24 -13.86 1.16 -23.91
CA SER A 24 -14.13 -0.28 -23.95
C SER A 24 -13.27 -0.98 -24.98
N TYR A 25 -12.75 -2.15 -24.61
CA TYR A 25 -11.94 -3.01 -25.46
C TYR A 25 -12.45 -4.44 -25.39
N GLU A 26 -12.60 -5.10 -26.55
CA GLU A 26 -12.90 -6.52 -26.64
C GLU A 26 -11.60 -7.32 -26.62
N VAL A 27 -11.46 -8.19 -25.64
CA VAL A 27 -10.26 -9.01 -25.42
C VAL A 27 -10.65 -10.49 -25.48
N PRO A 28 -9.85 -11.38 -26.08
CA PRO A 28 -10.09 -12.82 -26.02
C PRO A 28 -10.23 -13.28 -24.58
N PHE A 29 -11.30 -14.03 -24.28
CA PHE A 29 -11.47 -14.60 -22.97
C PHE A 29 -10.62 -15.88 -22.83
N ASN A 30 -9.80 -15.91 -21.78
CA ASN A 30 -9.09 -17.08 -21.32
C ASN A 30 -9.25 -17.18 -19.80
N LYS A 31 -9.79 -18.30 -19.32
CA LYS A 31 -10.06 -18.53 -17.88
C LYS A 31 -8.83 -18.42 -16.97
N ASP A 32 -7.65 -18.68 -17.54
CA ASP A 32 -6.38 -18.66 -16.82
C ASP A 32 -5.68 -17.28 -16.88
N TRP A 33 -6.25 -16.34 -17.63
CA TRP A 33 -5.74 -14.97 -17.71
C TRP A 33 -6.16 -14.14 -16.51
N VAL A 34 -5.26 -13.26 -16.12
CA VAL A 34 -5.52 -12.21 -15.13
C VAL A 34 -5.77 -10.87 -15.83
N VAL A 35 -6.32 -9.90 -15.10
CA VAL A 35 -6.57 -8.54 -15.62
C VAL A 35 -5.33 -7.92 -16.25
N LEU A 36 -4.14 -8.17 -15.67
CA LEU A 36 -2.87 -7.70 -16.24
C LEU A 36 -2.60 -8.27 -17.65
N ASP A 37 -2.95 -9.53 -17.91
CA ASP A 37 -2.78 -10.12 -19.23
C ASP A 37 -3.70 -9.47 -20.25
N ALA A 38 -4.94 -9.16 -19.87
CA ALA A 38 -5.88 -8.41 -20.71
C ALA A 38 -5.34 -6.99 -21.03
N LEU A 39 -4.80 -6.28 -20.05
CA LEU A 39 -4.19 -4.97 -20.28
C LEU A 39 -2.97 -5.05 -21.19
N ASN A 40 -2.12 -6.06 -21.04
CA ASN A 40 -1.00 -6.30 -21.96
C ASN A 40 -1.50 -6.62 -23.36
N TYR A 41 -2.53 -7.46 -23.50
CA TYR A 41 -3.12 -7.75 -24.81
C TYR A 41 -3.65 -6.48 -25.49
N ILE A 42 -4.37 -5.61 -24.75
CA ILE A 42 -4.83 -4.33 -25.29
C ILE A 42 -3.65 -3.50 -25.78
N LYS A 43 -2.60 -3.35 -24.96
CA LYS A 43 -1.43 -2.56 -25.30
C LYS A 43 -0.65 -3.08 -26.51
N ASP A 44 -0.53 -4.41 -26.62
CA ASP A 44 0.32 -5.03 -27.64
C ASP A 44 -0.41 -5.19 -28.97
N HIS A 45 -1.75 -5.33 -28.98
CA HIS A 45 -2.51 -5.71 -30.18
C HIS A 45 -3.61 -4.72 -30.58
N VAL A 46 -4.09 -3.85 -29.65
CA VAL A 46 -5.24 -2.98 -29.90
C VAL A 46 -4.90 -1.51 -29.81
N ASP A 47 -4.28 -1.09 -28.69
CA ASP A 47 -3.97 0.31 -28.41
C ASP A 47 -2.64 0.48 -27.64
N GLY A 48 -1.56 0.63 -28.35
CA GLY A 48 -0.21 0.82 -27.81
C GLY A 48 -0.03 2.10 -26.96
N SER A 49 -0.99 3.02 -27.00
CA SER A 49 -0.94 4.27 -26.22
C SER A 49 -1.33 4.08 -24.74
N LEU A 50 -1.95 2.95 -24.37
CA LEU A 50 -2.37 2.66 -23.00
C LEU A 50 -1.18 2.62 -22.04
N SER A 51 -1.27 3.40 -20.96
CA SER A 51 -0.20 3.55 -19.95
C SER A 51 -0.60 2.92 -18.63
N PHE A 52 0.21 1.99 -18.12
CA PHE A 52 0.05 1.36 -16.81
C PHE A 52 1.38 0.80 -16.31
N ARG A 53 1.43 0.49 -15.02
CA ARG A 53 2.63 -0.03 -14.36
C ARG A 53 2.48 -1.50 -14.03
N TRP A 54 3.54 -2.27 -14.27
CA TRP A 54 3.66 -3.66 -13.84
C TRP A 54 5.13 -4.10 -13.84
N SER A 55 5.43 -5.23 -13.19
CA SER A 55 6.78 -5.82 -13.21
C SER A 55 6.74 -7.34 -13.01
N CYS A 56 6.62 -7.85 -11.78
CA CYS A 56 6.88 -9.25 -11.42
C CYS A 56 5.86 -10.28 -11.94
N ARG A 57 4.62 -9.91 -12.25
CA ARG A 57 3.49 -10.79 -12.64
C ARG A 57 3.10 -11.88 -11.60
N MET A 58 3.62 -11.84 -10.37
CA MET A 58 3.43 -12.89 -9.37
C MET A 58 3.04 -12.35 -7.98
N GLY A 59 2.45 -11.16 -7.92
CA GLY A 59 1.94 -10.58 -6.67
C GLY A 59 3.01 -10.22 -5.63
N VAL A 60 4.25 -9.89 -6.03
CA VAL A 60 5.38 -9.61 -5.11
C VAL A 60 5.82 -8.15 -5.13
N CYS A 61 5.81 -7.48 -6.29
CA CYS A 61 6.40 -6.14 -6.41
C CYS A 61 5.45 -4.97 -6.12
N GLY A 62 4.13 -5.21 -6.07
CA GLY A 62 3.13 -4.16 -5.82
C GLY A 62 2.83 -3.20 -6.99
N SER A 63 3.61 -3.23 -8.08
CA SER A 63 3.52 -2.23 -9.17
C SER A 63 2.18 -2.21 -9.93
N CYS A 64 1.48 -3.34 -10.01
CA CYS A 64 0.26 -3.50 -10.78
C CYS A 64 -1.02 -3.25 -9.96
N GLY A 65 -0.94 -2.48 -8.87
CA GLY A 65 -2.12 -2.06 -8.10
C GLY A 65 -3.01 -1.14 -8.94
N MET A 66 -4.29 -1.48 -9.07
CA MET A 66 -5.31 -0.73 -9.80
C MET A 66 -6.67 -0.97 -9.14
N THR A 67 -7.64 -0.15 -9.48
CA THR A 67 -9.04 -0.37 -9.07
C THR A 67 -9.73 -1.23 -10.13
N VAL A 68 -10.25 -2.39 -9.72
CA VAL A 68 -10.97 -3.34 -10.59
C VAL A 68 -12.40 -3.46 -10.09
N ASN A 69 -13.37 -3.06 -10.89
CA ASN A 69 -14.80 -3.00 -10.53
C ASN A 69 -15.05 -2.30 -9.18
N GLY A 70 -14.33 -1.20 -8.95
CA GLY A 70 -14.46 -0.39 -7.74
C GLY A 70 -13.61 -0.84 -6.55
N GLU A 71 -12.93 -1.99 -6.60
CA GLU A 71 -12.07 -2.51 -5.54
C GLU A 71 -10.59 -2.39 -5.90
N PRO A 72 -9.73 -1.86 -5.02
CA PRO A 72 -8.30 -1.80 -5.27
C PRO A 72 -7.67 -3.19 -5.15
N LYS A 73 -7.02 -3.67 -6.21
CA LYS A 73 -6.46 -5.04 -6.33
C LYS A 73 -5.13 -5.05 -7.08
N LEU A 74 -4.38 -6.14 -6.92
CA LEU A 74 -3.25 -6.44 -7.80
C LEU A 74 -3.77 -7.09 -9.09
N THR A 75 -3.64 -6.43 -10.21
CA THR A 75 -4.16 -6.94 -11.50
C THR A 75 -3.48 -8.23 -11.96
N CYS A 76 -2.24 -8.49 -11.52
CA CYS A 76 -1.52 -9.76 -11.77
C CYS A 76 -2.00 -10.95 -10.93
N ALA A 77 -2.94 -10.74 -10.00
CA ALA A 77 -3.53 -11.78 -9.14
C ALA A 77 -5.06 -11.80 -9.24
N THR A 78 -5.65 -11.04 -10.16
CA THR A 78 -7.09 -10.90 -10.34
C THR A 78 -7.49 -11.59 -11.63
N PHE A 79 -8.12 -12.78 -11.54
CA PHE A 79 -8.49 -13.59 -12.70
C PHE A 79 -9.72 -13.05 -13.44
N LEU A 80 -9.69 -13.11 -14.79
CA LEU A 80 -10.84 -12.72 -15.63
C LEU A 80 -12.05 -13.60 -15.35
N SER A 81 -11.85 -14.87 -15.04
CA SER A 81 -12.91 -15.84 -14.75
C SER A 81 -13.80 -15.45 -13.56
N HIS A 82 -13.33 -14.60 -12.65
CA HIS A 82 -14.13 -14.12 -11.52
C HIS A 82 -15.23 -13.11 -11.94
N TYR A 83 -15.10 -12.53 -13.13
CA TYR A 83 -15.98 -11.46 -13.61
C TYR A 83 -16.75 -11.84 -14.89
N HIS A 84 -16.35 -12.91 -15.57
CA HIS A 84 -17.01 -13.38 -16.78
C HIS A 84 -18.49 -13.77 -16.52
N PRO A 85 -19.45 -13.42 -17.39
CA PRO A 85 -19.29 -12.78 -18.71
C PRO A 85 -19.37 -11.24 -18.71
N GLY A 86 -19.49 -10.61 -17.55
CA GLY A 86 -19.69 -9.17 -17.45
C GLY A 86 -18.43 -8.36 -17.79
N PRO A 87 -18.56 -7.05 -18.01
CA PRO A 87 -17.43 -6.17 -18.24
C PRO A 87 -16.56 -6.05 -16.99
N ILE A 88 -15.28 -5.86 -17.21
CA ILE A 88 -14.30 -5.55 -16.15
C ILE A 88 -13.88 -4.10 -16.31
N ARG A 89 -14.19 -3.28 -15.34
CA ARG A 89 -13.79 -1.89 -15.28
C ARG A 89 -12.45 -1.77 -14.55
N VAL A 90 -11.46 -1.13 -15.20
CA VAL A 90 -10.13 -0.92 -14.66
C VAL A 90 -9.84 0.58 -14.60
N GLU A 91 -9.56 1.07 -13.40
CA GLU A 91 -9.30 2.47 -13.11
C GLU A 91 -7.99 2.60 -12.33
N PRO A 92 -7.35 3.80 -12.30
CA PRO A 92 -6.21 4.03 -11.43
C PRO A 92 -6.59 3.84 -9.96
N LEU A 93 -5.60 3.63 -9.10
CA LEU A 93 -5.83 3.61 -7.65
C LEU A 93 -6.42 4.94 -7.19
N ARG A 94 -7.51 4.87 -6.41
CA ARG A 94 -8.17 6.05 -5.84
C ARG A 94 -7.27 6.76 -4.84
N ASN A 95 -7.63 8.00 -4.53
CA ASN A 95 -6.95 8.84 -3.54
C ASN A 95 -5.53 9.28 -3.95
N PHE A 96 -5.15 9.08 -5.21
CA PHE A 96 -3.89 9.55 -5.77
C PHE A 96 -4.14 10.39 -7.02
N PRO A 97 -3.35 11.44 -7.26
CA PRO A 97 -3.40 12.15 -8.53
C PRO A 97 -3.05 11.23 -9.69
N VAL A 98 -3.78 11.33 -10.78
CA VAL A 98 -3.54 10.54 -11.99
C VAL A 98 -2.53 11.29 -12.89
N VAL A 99 -1.45 10.60 -13.24
CA VAL A 99 -0.44 11.12 -14.18
C VAL A 99 -0.89 10.89 -15.62
N ARG A 100 -1.27 9.64 -15.95
CA ARG A 100 -1.78 9.24 -17.25
C ARG A 100 -2.46 7.89 -17.15
N ASP A 101 -3.63 7.74 -17.76
CA ASP A 101 -4.42 6.50 -17.78
C ASP A 101 -4.51 5.83 -16.40
N LEU A 102 -3.80 4.72 -16.20
CA LEU A 102 -3.78 3.94 -14.95
C LEU A 102 -2.56 4.24 -14.07
N VAL A 103 -1.72 5.22 -14.47
CA VAL A 103 -0.51 5.60 -13.73
C VAL A 103 -0.83 6.73 -12.77
N ILE A 104 -0.50 6.55 -11.51
CA ILE A 104 -0.70 7.52 -10.42
C ILE A 104 0.62 8.14 -9.99
N GLU A 105 0.54 9.36 -9.41
CA GLU A 105 1.64 10.04 -8.72
C GLU A 105 1.85 9.41 -7.34
N MET A 106 3.12 9.15 -6.96
CA MET A 106 3.46 8.43 -5.74
C MET A 106 4.34 9.21 -4.76
N THR A 107 4.70 10.43 -5.09
CA THR A 107 5.66 11.23 -4.29
C THR A 107 5.18 11.37 -2.85
N ASP A 108 3.92 11.76 -2.63
CA ASP A 108 3.34 11.88 -1.29
C ASP A 108 3.44 10.57 -0.48
N PHE A 109 3.13 9.44 -1.11
CA PHE A 109 3.29 8.13 -0.46
C PHE A 109 4.74 7.86 -0.04
N MET A 110 5.70 8.17 -0.91
CA MET A 110 7.12 7.93 -0.64
C MET A 110 7.64 8.85 0.47
N GLU A 111 7.21 10.10 0.50
CA GLU A 111 7.56 11.06 1.55
C GLU A 111 7.03 10.62 2.92
N LYS A 112 5.77 10.21 3.00
CA LYS A 112 5.15 9.65 4.21
C LYS A 112 5.83 8.37 4.67
N LEU A 113 6.19 7.50 3.72
CA LEU A 113 6.92 6.29 4.03
C LEU A 113 8.30 6.63 4.62
N GLN A 114 9.03 7.57 4.04
CA GLN A 114 10.34 7.99 4.54
C GLN A 114 10.26 8.67 5.91
N SER A 115 9.20 9.44 6.18
CA SER A 115 9.03 10.16 7.45
C SER A 115 9.00 9.23 8.66
N VAL A 116 8.53 7.99 8.50
CA VAL A 116 8.48 6.99 9.58
C VAL A 116 9.73 6.11 9.67
N LYS A 117 10.80 6.45 8.95
CA LYS A 117 12.09 5.73 8.99
C LYS A 117 11.91 4.20 8.90
N PRO A 118 11.44 3.66 7.77
CA PRO A 118 11.17 2.22 7.61
C PRO A 118 12.47 1.44 7.34
N TRP A 119 13.42 1.57 8.27
CA TRP A 119 14.70 0.86 8.31
C TRP A 119 15.17 0.70 9.76
N ILE A 120 16.16 -0.16 10.01
CA ILE A 120 16.74 -0.33 11.33
C ILE A 120 17.49 0.96 11.71
N VAL A 121 17.14 1.55 12.84
CA VAL A 121 17.82 2.69 13.46
C VAL A 121 18.63 2.15 14.64
N ARG A 122 19.94 2.47 14.69
CA ARG A 122 20.81 2.11 15.80
C ARG A 122 21.79 3.25 16.10
N GLU A 123 22.07 3.43 17.37
CA GLU A 123 23.12 4.34 17.84
C GLU A 123 24.51 3.67 17.83
N ASP A 124 24.53 2.35 18.13
CA ASP A 124 25.71 1.49 18.14
C ASP A 124 25.64 0.52 16.96
N ASP A 125 26.43 0.75 15.94
CA ASP A 125 26.59 -0.17 14.82
C ASP A 125 27.96 -0.85 14.91
N PRO A 126 28.05 -2.04 15.55
CA PRO A 126 29.31 -2.73 15.72
C PRO A 126 29.95 -3.05 14.37
N ALA A 127 31.27 -3.02 14.34
CA ALA A 127 31.99 -3.38 13.14
C ALA A 127 31.63 -4.81 12.69
N PRO A 128 31.55 -5.11 11.38
CA PRO A 128 31.20 -6.44 10.87
C PRO A 128 32.03 -7.60 11.47
N ALA A 129 33.24 -7.30 11.94
CA ALA A 129 34.13 -8.24 12.62
C ALA A 129 33.67 -8.62 14.04
N GLU A 130 32.76 -7.88 14.66
CA GLU A 130 32.27 -8.11 16.02
C GLU A 130 31.06 -9.05 16.06
N GLY A 131 30.51 -9.43 14.89
CA GLY A 131 29.44 -10.41 14.73
C GLY A 131 28.15 -9.86 14.16
N GLU A 132 27.11 -10.68 14.21
CA GLU A 132 25.78 -10.40 13.65
C GLU A 132 24.78 -10.10 14.77
N PHE A 133 23.78 -9.26 14.47
CA PHE A 133 22.63 -9.08 15.35
C PHE A 133 21.69 -10.27 15.30
N LEU A 134 21.81 -11.15 16.28
CA LEU A 134 20.99 -12.35 16.36
C LEU A 134 19.55 -12.05 16.80
N GLN A 135 18.62 -12.82 16.26
CA GLN A 135 17.22 -12.83 16.67
C GLN A 135 16.74 -14.25 16.92
N THR A 136 15.86 -14.41 17.93
CA THR A 136 15.15 -15.68 18.10
C THR A 136 13.95 -15.76 17.14
N PRO A 137 13.45 -16.99 16.84
CA PRO A 137 12.20 -17.14 16.07
C PRO A 137 11.03 -16.38 16.67
N GLU A 138 10.90 -16.34 18.00
CA GLU A 138 9.82 -15.64 18.70
C GLU A 138 9.92 -14.12 18.54
N GLN A 139 11.13 -13.57 18.46
CA GLN A 139 11.34 -12.15 18.17
C GLN A 139 10.94 -11.82 16.73
N LEU A 140 11.29 -12.67 15.77
CA LEU A 140 10.88 -12.54 14.38
C LEU A 140 9.34 -12.59 14.23
N ASP A 141 8.68 -13.52 14.90
CA ASP A 141 7.23 -13.71 14.78
C ASP A 141 6.42 -12.49 15.22
N LYS A 142 6.95 -11.64 16.11
CA LYS A 142 6.30 -10.40 16.54
C LYS A 142 6.02 -9.43 15.40
N TYR A 143 6.90 -9.32 14.41
CA TYR A 143 6.79 -8.35 13.32
C TYR A 143 6.67 -8.99 11.93
N LYS A 144 6.78 -10.30 11.81
CA LYS A 144 6.78 -11.03 10.53
C LYS A 144 5.62 -10.65 9.63
N GLN A 145 4.42 -10.53 10.18
CA GLN A 145 3.22 -10.11 9.43
C GLN A 145 3.43 -8.75 8.74
N PHE A 146 3.94 -7.76 9.48
CA PHE A 146 4.16 -6.42 8.95
C PHE A 146 5.28 -6.37 7.91
N SER A 147 6.26 -7.30 7.98
CA SER A 147 7.33 -7.44 6.99
C SER A 147 6.84 -7.88 5.61
N MET A 148 5.61 -8.40 5.51
CA MET A 148 5.02 -8.83 4.24
C MET A 148 4.56 -7.66 3.35
N CYS A 149 4.62 -6.42 3.84
CA CYS A 149 4.23 -5.25 3.07
C CYS A 149 5.11 -5.10 1.82
N ILE A 150 4.46 -4.94 0.66
CA ILE A 150 5.10 -4.77 -0.66
C ILE A 150 4.94 -3.36 -1.24
N ASN A 151 4.50 -2.40 -0.42
CA ASN A 151 4.32 -1.00 -0.81
C ASN A 151 3.42 -0.81 -2.05
N CYS A 152 2.37 -1.61 -2.19
CA CYS A 152 1.47 -1.61 -3.34
C CYS A 152 0.43 -0.47 -3.33
N MET A 153 0.33 0.31 -2.25
CA MET A 153 -0.60 1.44 -2.06
C MET A 153 -2.11 1.08 -2.07
N ILE A 154 -2.47 -0.19 -2.18
CA ILE A 154 -3.87 -0.66 -2.19
C ILE A 154 -4.60 -0.24 -0.90
N CYS A 155 -3.95 -0.31 0.25
CA CYS A 155 -4.51 0.11 1.53
C CYS A 155 -4.75 1.64 1.63
N TYR A 156 -3.97 2.46 0.92
CA TYR A 156 -4.22 3.90 0.78
C TYR A 156 -5.41 4.18 -0.14
N ALA A 157 -5.51 3.45 -1.25
CA ALA A 157 -6.64 3.57 -2.17
C ALA A 157 -7.98 3.18 -1.52
N ALA A 158 -7.97 2.25 -0.57
CA ALA A 158 -9.14 1.82 0.19
C ALA A 158 -9.44 2.70 1.42
N CYS A 159 -8.48 3.52 1.87
CA CYS A 159 -8.62 4.29 3.10
C CYS A 159 -9.51 5.52 2.90
N PRO A 160 -10.69 5.59 3.55
CA PRO A 160 -11.55 6.76 3.42
C PRO A 160 -10.94 7.99 4.10
N VAL A 161 -10.16 7.81 5.18
CA VAL A 161 -9.49 8.92 5.87
C VAL A 161 -8.46 9.57 4.96
N TYR A 162 -7.58 8.79 4.32
CA TYR A 162 -6.58 9.32 3.39
C TYR A 162 -7.23 9.99 2.16
N GLY A 163 -8.39 9.49 1.74
CA GLY A 163 -9.16 10.09 0.65
C GLY A 163 -9.78 11.45 0.99
N LEU A 164 -10.07 11.70 2.28
CA LEU A 164 -10.64 12.96 2.77
C LEU A 164 -9.57 13.93 3.26
N ASP A 165 -8.52 13.41 3.86
CA ASP A 165 -7.39 14.16 4.41
C ASP A 165 -6.06 13.57 3.91
N PRO A 166 -5.51 14.11 2.83
CA PRO A 166 -4.22 13.68 2.29
C PRO A 166 -3.03 13.90 3.22
N GLN A 167 -3.17 14.64 4.33
CA GLN A 167 -2.10 14.81 5.31
C GLN A 167 -1.95 13.60 6.22
N PHE A 168 -2.99 12.76 6.35
CA PHE A 168 -2.91 11.51 7.10
C PHE A 168 -1.71 10.66 6.61
N VAL A 169 -0.84 10.26 7.54
CA VAL A 169 0.38 9.49 7.25
C VAL A 169 0.07 8.20 6.48
N GLY A 170 -1.03 7.54 6.82
CA GLY A 170 -1.57 6.44 6.06
C GLY A 170 -1.19 5.04 6.54
N PRO A 171 -1.96 4.02 6.08
CA PRO A 171 -1.93 2.70 6.70
C PRO A 171 -0.61 1.95 6.56
N ALA A 172 0.01 1.93 5.35
CA ALA A 172 1.23 1.15 5.14
C ALA A 172 2.44 1.77 5.84
N ALA A 173 2.55 3.11 5.88
CA ALA A 173 3.64 3.77 6.57
C ALA A 173 3.60 3.45 8.07
N ILE A 174 2.40 3.52 8.71
CA ILE A 174 2.24 3.18 10.13
C ILE A 174 2.52 1.69 10.39
N ALA A 175 2.05 0.79 9.50
CA ALA A 175 2.33 -0.64 9.64
C ALA A 175 3.82 -0.97 9.52
N LEU A 176 4.55 -0.27 8.64
CA LEU A 176 6.00 -0.43 8.51
C LEU A 176 6.75 0.19 9.69
N ALA A 177 6.30 1.32 10.23
CA ALA A 177 6.84 1.83 11.49
C ALA A 177 6.71 0.79 12.61
N GLN A 178 5.53 0.16 12.74
CA GLN A 178 5.28 -0.90 13.73
C GLN A 178 6.18 -2.12 13.50
N ARG A 179 6.43 -2.48 12.24
CA ARG A 179 7.37 -3.56 11.90
C ARG A 179 8.75 -3.32 12.54
N TYR A 180 9.26 -2.09 12.45
CA TYR A 180 10.58 -1.77 13.00
C TYR A 180 10.56 -1.59 14.50
N ASN A 181 9.51 -1.03 15.09
CA ASN A 181 9.38 -0.94 16.55
C ASN A 181 9.30 -2.31 17.25
N LEU A 182 8.77 -3.32 16.57
CA LEU A 182 8.72 -4.69 17.09
C LEU A 182 10.01 -5.48 16.82
N ASP A 183 10.94 -4.93 16.04
CA ASP A 183 12.22 -5.57 15.75
C ASP A 183 13.19 -5.37 16.94
N SER A 184 13.58 -6.46 17.58
CA SER A 184 14.48 -6.42 18.77
C SER A 184 15.85 -5.81 18.49
N ARG A 185 16.19 -5.55 17.25
CA ARG A 185 17.46 -4.94 16.83
C ARG A 185 17.35 -3.44 16.60
N ASP A 186 16.13 -2.90 16.59
CA ASP A 186 15.84 -1.48 16.31
C ASP A 186 15.84 -0.65 17.60
N GLN A 187 16.26 0.61 17.51
CA GLN A 187 16.29 1.60 18.60
C GLN A 187 15.55 2.90 18.23
N GLY A 188 14.87 2.93 17.07
CA GLY A 188 14.24 4.13 16.51
C GLY A 188 12.78 4.35 16.92
N GLU A 189 12.29 3.66 17.94
CA GLU A 189 10.86 3.74 18.36
C GLU A 189 10.46 5.18 18.73
N GLN A 190 11.29 5.90 19.49
CA GLN A 190 10.98 7.26 19.92
C GLN A 190 10.89 8.23 18.73
N GLU A 191 11.81 8.14 17.77
CA GLU A 191 11.82 9.00 16.60
C GLU A 191 10.57 8.81 15.73
N ARG A 192 10.08 7.56 15.62
CA ARG A 192 8.82 7.23 14.93
C ARG A 192 7.61 7.70 15.72
N MET A 193 7.65 7.60 17.06
CA MET A 193 6.58 8.05 17.92
C MET A 193 6.37 9.56 17.79
N ASP A 194 7.45 10.34 17.70
CA ASP A 194 7.37 11.80 17.52
C ASP A 194 6.63 12.21 16.25
N VAL A 195 6.78 11.43 15.17
CA VAL A 195 6.04 11.62 13.91
C VAL A 195 4.61 11.12 14.03
N LEU A 196 4.41 9.90 14.54
CA LEU A 196 3.13 9.21 14.48
C LEU A 196 2.14 9.64 15.56
N SER A 197 2.60 10.23 16.68
CA SER A 197 1.70 10.78 17.71
C SER A 197 1.07 12.13 17.34
N GLN A 198 1.42 12.72 16.19
CA GLN A 198 0.76 13.91 15.67
C GLN A 198 -0.68 13.60 15.23
N HIS A 199 -1.48 14.64 15.01
CA HIS A 199 -2.88 14.49 14.59
C HIS A 199 -3.00 13.74 13.25
N GLU A 200 -2.14 14.04 12.30
CA GLU A 200 -2.06 13.43 10.96
C GLU A 200 -1.46 12.01 10.98
N GLY A 201 -0.94 11.58 12.13
CA GLY A 201 -0.42 10.23 12.36
C GLY A 201 -1.54 9.26 12.77
N ILE A 202 -1.33 8.53 13.87
CA ILE A 202 -2.25 7.49 14.32
C ILE A 202 -3.65 7.99 14.70
N TRP A 203 -3.76 9.25 15.16
CA TRP A 203 -5.04 9.79 15.66
C TRP A 203 -6.01 10.14 14.54
N GLY A 204 -5.54 10.39 13.32
CA GLY A 204 -6.41 10.56 12.15
C GLY A 204 -7.24 9.31 11.82
N CYS A 205 -6.76 8.12 12.15
CA CYS A 205 -7.43 6.88 11.84
C CYS A 205 -8.74 6.68 12.61
N THR A 206 -9.86 6.45 11.88
CA THR A 206 -11.21 6.17 12.42
C THR A 206 -11.51 4.68 12.58
N PHE A 207 -10.55 3.79 12.30
CA PHE A 207 -10.64 2.33 12.43
C PHE A 207 -11.73 1.67 11.56
N VAL A 208 -11.89 2.10 10.32
CA VAL A 208 -12.83 1.47 9.37
C VAL A 208 -12.40 0.04 9.00
N GLY A 209 -11.09 -0.25 8.96
CA GLY A 209 -10.56 -1.60 8.73
C GLY A 209 -10.30 -1.98 7.26
N GLU A 210 -10.81 -1.22 6.30
CA GLU A 210 -10.66 -1.52 4.86
C GLU A 210 -9.21 -1.76 4.41
N CYS A 211 -8.25 -1.09 5.03
CA CYS A 211 -6.83 -1.26 4.72
C CYS A 211 -6.30 -2.67 5.03
N THR A 212 -6.88 -3.34 6.01
CA THR A 212 -6.57 -4.74 6.35
C THR A 212 -7.28 -5.71 5.41
N GLU A 213 -8.56 -5.46 5.11
CA GLU A 213 -9.39 -6.32 4.24
C GLU A 213 -8.84 -6.41 2.81
N VAL A 214 -8.42 -5.27 2.24
CA VAL A 214 -7.91 -5.25 0.86
C VAL A 214 -6.46 -5.70 0.72
N CYS A 215 -5.76 -5.98 1.82
CA CYS A 215 -4.32 -6.24 1.76
C CYS A 215 -3.99 -7.57 1.08
N PRO A 216 -3.33 -7.58 -0.11
CA PRO A 216 -3.02 -8.81 -0.84
C PRO A 216 -1.93 -9.67 -0.17
N LYS A 217 -1.37 -9.18 0.94
CA LYS A 217 -0.30 -9.83 1.71
C LYS A 217 -0.69 -10.15 3.15
N ASN A 218 -1.98 -9.98 3.50
CA ASN A 218 -2.50 -10.22 4.84
C ASN A 218 -1.75 -9.44 5.93
N VAL A 219 -1.25 -8.26 5.59
CA VAL A 219 -0.78 -7.30 6.60
C VAL A 219 -2.01 -6.70 7.28
N ASP A 220 -1.91 -6.45 8.58
CA ASP A 220 -2.95 -5.77 9.34
C ASP A 220 -2.55 -4.32 9.71
N PRO A 221 -2.68 -3.34 8.80
CA PRO A 221 -2.37 -1.96 9.13
C PRO A 221 -3.31 -1.36 10.17
N ALA A 222 -4.58 -1.77 10.19
CA ALA A 222 -5.54 -1.30 11.19
C ALA A 222 -5.11 -1.72 12.59
N GLY A 223 -4.71 -2.98 12.77
CA GLY A 223 -4.17 -3.49 14.03
C GLY A 223 -2.87 -2.78 14.44
N ALA A 224 -1.94 -2.52 13.51
CA ALA A 224 -0.73 -1.75 13.77
C ALA A 224 -1.05 -0.37 14.34
N ILE A 225 -1.99 0.35 13.73
CA ILE A 225 -2.43 1.68 14.20
C ILE A 225 -2.98 1.61 15.62
N GLN A 226 -3.79 0.60 15.94
CA GLN A 226 -4.34 0.45 17.30
C GLN A 226 -3.26 0.13 18.34
N GLN A 227 -2.27 -0.71 17.99
CA GLN A 227 -1.13 -0.97 18.87
C GLN A 227 -0.35 0.31 19.14
N TYR A 228 -0.14 1.15 18.13
CA TYR A 228 0.51 2.44 18.28
C TYR A 228 -0.29 3.41 19.15
N LYS A 229 -1.62 3.47 19.02
CA LYS A 229 -2.49 4.29 19.88
C LYS A 229 -2.34 3.90 21.33
N LEU A 230 -2.30 2.60 21.63
CA LEU A 230 -2.08 2.11 22.98
C LEU A 230 -0.71 2.53 23.53
N ALA A 231 0.37 2.37 22.73
CA ALA A 231 1.72 2.77 23.12
C ALA A 231 1.82 4.28 23.39
N ALA A 232 1.30 5.11 22.47
CA ALA A 232 1.29 6.56 22.62
C ALA A 232 0.50 7.04 23.85
N THR A 233 -0.64 6.38 24.14
CA THR A 233 -1.44 6.68 25.33
C THR A 233 -0.67 6.34 26.61
N GLN A 234 0.01 5.18 26.64
CA GLN A 234 0.82 4.79 27.80
C GLN A 234 1.98 5.75 28.04
N GLU A 235 2.63 6.21 26.97
CA GLU A 235 3.72 7.17 27.06
C GLU A 235 3.23 8.53 27.56
N TRP A 236 2.10 8.99 27.08
CA TRP A 236 1.45 10.20 27.58
C TRP A 236 1.13 10.11 29.08
N PHE A 237 0.56 8.99 29.54
CA PHE A 237 0.30 8.77 30.97
C PHE A 237 1.59 8.75 31.81
N LYS A 238 2.65 8.11 31.33
CA LYS A 238 3.97 8.10 32.01
C LYS A 238 4.52 9.51 32.12
N SER A 239 4.46 10.31 31.07
CA SER A 239 4.95 11.69 31.06
C SER A 239 4.16 12.59 32.02
N PHE A 240 2.85 12.32 32.21
CA PHE A 240 2.01 13.07 33.12
C PHE A 240 2.25 12.68 34.61
N LEU A 241 2.40 11.38 34.90
CA LEU A 241 2.57 10.89 36.26
C LEU A 241 4.02 11.00 36.77
N MET A 242 5.00 10.99 35.88
CA MET A 242 6.44 11.04 36.20
C MET A 242 7.17 12.08 35.35
N PRO A 243 6.88 13.38 35.50
CA PRO A 243 7.44 14.43 34.66
C PRO A 243 8.98 14.56 34.76
N TRP A 244 9.59 13.98 35.82
CA TRP A 244 11.04 13.96 36.06
C TRP A 244 11.74 12.73 35.47
N SER A 245 11.06 11.81 34.84
CA SER A 245 11.65 10.60 34.24
C SER A 245 11.92 10.71 32.73
N LYS A 246 11.91 11.93 32.19
CA LYS A 246 12.36 12.14 30.78
C LYS A 246 13.88 11.93 30.71
N PRO A 247 14.35 11.09 29.77
CA PRO A 247 15.77 10.92 29.51
C PRO A 247 16.41 12.21 29.04
#